data_46785800923e8462fbc5b5f9b50ed814
#
_entry.id   46785800923e8462fbc5b5f9b50ed814
#
_cell.length_a   1.000
_cell.length_b   1.000
_cell.length_c   1.000
_cell.angle_alpha   90.00
_cell.angle_beta   90.00
_cell.angle_gamma   90.00
#
_symmetry.space_group_name_H-M   'P 1'
#
loop_
_entity.id
_entity.type
_entity.pdbx_description
1 polymer ?
#
loop_
_entity_poly.entity_id
_entity_poly.type
_entity_poly.pdbx_seq_one_letter_code
_entity_poly.pdbx_strand_id
1 'polypeptide(L)'
;MPDVVVVGAGVIGAACAEALSAAGVDVTVIDRGTPAGGTTASGEGNVLVSDKEPGPELTLAIASRREFGVVLARLPEQVADVEWEAKGGLVVAKGEPEPLEKFAKTQREAGVDARVISPADAFELEPLLTRAVTTAVYYPDDAQVQPVLLATALLAAVRARGGEVRAGVTAIAVRQKDGRVTGVETEAGVIECDAVVNACGPWAGSFGTAAGGPIEILPRRGMILVTAPLPECVRHKVYDADYVGAVGSGDADLQTSTVVESTRAGTVLIGSSRERIGFDDAVKVHVLRELARKAVGIFPFLADVPVMRTYGGFRPYAPDHLPVIGPDPRVPGLWHATGHEGAGIGLAPATGRLLTELFIGVPPHLDPSPFRVDRPAVVGVS
;
A
#
# COMPACT_ATOMS: atom_id res chain seq x y z
N MET A 1 -16.01 -23.44 -9.44
CA MET A 1 -16.01 -22.60 -8.23
C MET A 1 -16.91 -21.41 -8.50
N PRO A 2 -17.31 -20.61 -7.49
CA PRO A 2 -18.09 -19.42 -7.77
C PRO A 2 -17.28 -18.42 -8.60
N ASP A 3 -17.98 -17.72 -9.51
CA ASP A 3 -17.39 -16.64 -10.30
C ASP A 3 -17.24 -15.38 -9.46
N VAL A 4 -16.06 -14.76 -9.50
CA VAL A 4 -15.74 -13.56 -8.71
C VAL A 4 -15.45 -12.37 -9.62
N VAL A 5 -16.11 -11.24 -9.35
CA VAL A 5 -15.74 -9.96 -9.94
C VAL A 5 -14.95 -9.14 -8.91
N VAL A 6 -13.71 -8.78 -9.24
CA VAL A 6 -12.89 -7.85 -8.46
C VAL A 6 -13.05 -6.44 -9.04
N VAL A 7 -13.59 -5.52 -8.26
CA VAL A 7 -13.78 -4.12 -8.66
C VAL A 7 -12.61 -3.29 -8.17
N GLY A 8 -11.77 -2.85 -9.11
CA GLY A 8 -10.53 -2.12 -8.89
C GLY A 8 -9.30 -2.94 -9.27
N ALA A 9 -8.55 -2.44 -10.26
CA ALA A 9 -7.32 -3.04 -10.79
C ALA A 9 -6.05 -2.37 -10.22
N GLY A 10 -6.12 -1.80 -9.00
CA GLY A 10 -4.96 -1.37 -8.23
C GLY A 10 -4.21 -2.59 -7.66
N VAL A 11 -3.08 -2.35 -6.97
CA VAL A 11 -2.23 -3.42 -6.44
C VAL A 11 -2.98 -4.38 -5.50
N ILE A 12 -3.91 -3.89 -4.70
CA ILE A 12 -4.72 -4.73 -3.79
C ILE A 12 -5.68 -5.63 -4.58
N GLY A 13 -6.44 -5.04 -5.51
CA GLY A 13 -7.34 -5.83 -6.36
C GLY A 13 -6.59 -6.84 -7.23
N ALA A 14 -5.43 -6.45 -7.77
CA ALA A 14 -4.57 -7.33 -8.53
C ALA A 14 -4.04 -8.51 -7.69
N ALA A 15 -3.62 -8.26 -6.43
CA ALA A 15 -3.15 -9.32 -5.53
C ALA A 15 -4.29 -10.25 -5.10
N CYS A 16 -5.49 -9.73 -4.81
CA CYS A 16 -6.66 -10.55 -4.53
C CYS A 16 -7.05 -11.42 -5.73
N ALA A 17 -7.07 -10.83 -6.93
CA ALA A 17 -7.39 -11.56 -8.15
C ALA A 17 -6.35 -12.64 -8.48
N GLU A 18 -5.05 -12.34 -8.29
CA GLU A 18 -3.96 -13.30 -8.49
C GLU A 18 -4.09 -14.47 -7.53
N ALA A 19 -4.30 -14.21 -6.24
CA ALA A 19 -4.42 -15.26 -5.24
C ALA A 19 -5.67 -16.12 -5.45
N LEU A 20 -6.83 -15.53 -5.77
CA LEU A 20 -8.06 -16.24 -6.10
C LEU A 20 -7.87 -17.12 -7.35
N SER A 21 -7.30 -16.57 -8.43
CA SER A 21 -7.07 -17.35 -9.66
C SER A 21 -6.03 -18.46 -9.46
N ALA A 22 -5.03 -18.26 -8.61
CA ALA A 22 -4.07 -19.29 -8.23
C ALA A 22 -4.71 -20.44 -7.41
N ALA A 23 -5.79 -20.15 -6.71
CA ALA A 23 -6.61 -21.14 -6.00
C ALA A 23 -7.68 -21.79 -6.90
N GLY A 24 -7.71 -21.47 -8.22
CA GLY A 24 -8.63 -22.05 -9.20
C GLY A 24 -10.01 -21.41 -9.22
N VAL A 25 -10.18 -20.21 -8.68
CA VAL A 25 -11.41 -19.42 -8.77
C VAL A 25 -11.44 -18.70 -10.12
N ASP A 26 -12.60 -18.66 -10.79
CA ASP A 26 -12.79 -17.88 -12.00
C ASP A 26 -12.93 -16.40 -11.64
N VAL A 27 -12.04 -15.56 -12.20
CA VAL A 27 -11.92 -14.15 -11.81
C VAL A 27 -12.04 -13.21 -13.00
N THR A 28 -12.93 -12.23 -12.88
CA THR A 28 -12.97 -11.06 -13.75
C THR A 28 -12.59 -9.82 -12.94
N VAL A 29 -11.55 -9.10 -13.35
CA VAL A 29 -11.17 -7.82 -12.78
C VAL A 29 -11.72 -6.69 -13.64
N ILE A 30 -12.38 -5.72 -13.04
CA ILE A 30 -12.86 -4.51 -13.74
C ILE A 30 -12.30 -3.25 -13.09
N ASP A 31 -11.99 -2.25 -13.91
CA ASP A 31 -11.57 -0.93 -13.43
C ASP A 31 -12.13 0.16 -14.36
N ARG A 32 -12.58 1.27 -13.79
CA ARG A 32 -13.10 2.42 -14.56
C ARG A 32 -12.03 3.13 -15.39
N GLY A 33 -10.75 2.99 -15.00
CA GLY A 33 -9.60 3.59 -15.66
C GLY A 33 -8.63 2.53 -16.19
N THR A 34 -7.36 2.93 -16.27
CA THR A 34 -6.27 2.01 -16.57
C THR A 34 -5.87 1.21 -15.34
N PRO A 35 -5.50 -0.07 -15.46
CA PRO A 35 -4.94 -0.84 -14.37
C PRO A 35 -3.78 -0.11 -13.68
N ALA A 36 -3.73 -0.18 -12.36
CA ALA A 36 -2.79 0.53 -11.49
C ALA A 36 -2.84 2.06 -11.55
N GLY A 37 -3.74 2.70 -12.32
CA GLY A 37 -3.76 4.14 -12.56
C GLY A 37 -4.20 5.02 -11.39
N GLY A 38 -4.72 4.44 -10.30
CA GLY A 38 -5.15 5.17 -9.10
C GLY A 38 -4.03 5.40 -8.08
N THR A 39 -4.31 5.08 -6.81
CA THR A 39 -3.36 5.19 -5.68
C THR A 39 -2.04 4.45 -5.96
N THR A 40 -2.10 3.31 -6.64
CA THR A 40 -0.94 2.49 -6.97
C THR A 40 0.12 3.25 -7.78
N ALA A 41 -0.29 4.00 -8.81
CA ALA A 41 0.63 4.81 -9.62
C ALA A 41 1.18 6.04 -8.88
N SER A 42 0.63 6.35 -7.72
CA SER A 42 1.03 7.50 -6.91
C SER A 42 1.84 7.10 -5.67
N GLY A 43 2.20 5.82 -5.55
CA GLY A 43 3.02 5.30 -4.45
C GLY A 43 4.52 5.32 -4.77
N GLU A 44 5.31 5.15 -3.72
CA GLU A 44 6.78 5.09 -3.77
C GLU A 44 7.31 3.66 -3.96
N GLY A 45 6.49 2.64 -3.76
CA GLY A 45 6.92 1.24 -3.86
C GLY A 45 7.33 0.59 -2.55
N ASN A 46 6.91 1.15 -1.44
CA ASN A 46 7.30 0.75 -0.09
C ASN A 46 6.84 -0.66 0.29
N VAL A 47 7.78 -1.51 0.68
CA VAL A 47 7.55 -2.80 1.33
C VAL A 47 8.27 -2.77 2.67
N LEU A 48 7.59 -2.23 3.69
CA LEU A 48 8.20 -1.90 4.98
C LEU A 48 7.58 -2.70 6.13
N VAL A 49 8.44 -3.07 7.07
CA VAL A 49 8.06 -3.50 8.43
C VAL A 49 8.47 -2.44 9.46
N SER A 50 9.40 -1.58 9.11
CA SER A 50 10.09 -0.61 9.95
C SER A 50 9.21 0.57 10.39
N ASP A 51 8.16 0.92 9.64
CA ASP A 51 7.29 2.06 9.93
C ASP A 51 6.03 1.69 10.75
N LYS A 52 5.98 0.47 11.27
CA LYS A 52 4.78 -0.04 11.94
C LYS A 52 5.01 -0.31 13.42
N GLU A 53 4.07 0.13 14.24
CA GLU A 53 4.02 -0.27 15.64
C GLU A 53 3.62 -1.74 15.80
N PRO A 54 4.04 -2.40 16.90
CA PRO A 54 3.54 -3.74 17.23
C PRO A 54 2.01 -3.80 17.24
N GLY A 55 1.45 -4.71 16.43
CA GLY A 55 0.00 -4.83 16.28
C GLY A 55 -0.41 -5.60 15.03
N PRO A 56 -1.70 -5.59 14.71
CA PRO A 56 -2.24 -6.36 13.58
C PRO A 56 -1.63 -5.96 12.23
N GLU A 57 -1.39 -4.66 11.99
CA GLU A 57 -0.78 -4.19 10.74
C GLU A 57 0.67 -4.70 10.58
N LEU A 58 1.48 -4.67 11.65
CA LEU A 58 2.82 -5.24 11.64
C LEU A 58 2.78 -6.75 11.38
N THR A 59 1.85 -7.46 12.00
CA THR A 59 1.66 -8.90 11.76
C THR A 59 1.37 -9.19 10.28
N LEU A 60 0.48 -8.42 9.68
CA LEU A 60 0.16 -8.52 8.25
C LEU A 60 1.38 -8.16 7.38
N ALA A 61 2.16 -7.14 7.76
CA ALA A 61 3.35 -6.71 7.02
C ALA A 61 4.45 -7.79 7.03
N ILE A 62 4.72 -8.39 8.18
CA ILE A 62 5.69 -9.49 8.30
C ILE A 62 5.24 -10.70 7.46
N ALA A 63 3.97 -11.07 7.52
CA ALA A 63 3.41 -12.13 6.69
C ALA A 63 3.53 -11.80 5.19
N SER A 64 3.19 -10.56 4.82
CA SER A 64 3.26 -10.10 3.44
C SER A 64 4.67 -10.07 2.88
N ARG A 65 5.65 -9.64 3.70
CA ARG A 65 7.07 -9.64 3.31
C ARG A 65 7.56 -11.06 2.95
N ARG A 66 7.11 -12.07 3.68
CA ARG A 66 7.41 -13.48 3.38
C ARG A 66 6.69 -13.96 2.13
N GLU A 67 5.43 -13.55 1.95
CA GLU A 67 4.60 -13.95 0.81
C GLU A 67 5.09 -13.36 -0.52
N PHE A 68 5.81 -12.21 -0.51
CA PHE A 68 6.39 -11.64 -1.72
C PHE A 68 7.23 -12.65 -2.51
N GLY A 69 8.08 -13.44 -1.86
CA GLY A 69 8.88 -14.47 -2.53
C GLY A 69 8.02 -15.51 -3.27
N VAL A 70 6.90 -15.91 -2.67
CA VAL A 70 5.96 -16.87 -3.27
C VAL A 70 5.23 -16.25 -4.47
N VAL A 71 4.74 -15.02 -4.31
CA VAL A 71 4.01 -14.30 -5.36
C VAL A 71 4.91 -14.00 -6.56
N LEU A 72 6.10 -13.46 -6.33
CA LEU A 72 7.04 -13.14 -7.40
C LEU A 72 7.46 -14.38 -8.21
N ALA A 73 7.62 -15.53 -7.56
CA ALA A 73 7.94 -16.81 -8.23
C ALA A 73 6.80 -17.34 -9.12
N ARG A 74 5.56 -16.87 -8.93
CA ARG A 74 4.39 -17.27 -9.72
C ARG A 74 4.10 -16.35 -10.90
N LEU A 75 4.82 -15.22 -11.02
CA LEU A 75 4.62 -14.29 -12.13
C LEU A 75 5.06 -14.87 -13.46
N PRO A 76 4.37 -14.58 -14.56
CA PRO A 76 4.83 -14.94 -15.90
C PRO A 76 6.21 -14.34 -16.19
N GLU A 77 7.10 -15.13 -16.77
CA GLU A 77 8.52 -14.74 -17.01
C GLU A 77 8.65 -13.40 -17.75
N GLN A 78 7.76 -13.13 -18.71
CA GLN A 78 7.78 -11.92 -19.54
C GLN A 78 7.51 -10.62 -18.75
N VAL A 79 6.96 -10.71 -17.54
CA VAL A 79 6.60 -9.58 -16.67
C VAL A 79 7.10 -9.77 -15.22
N ALA A 80 8.01 -10.72 -15.00
CA ALA A 80 8.50 -11.05 -13.66
C ALA A 80 9.45 -9.97 -13.09
N ASP A 81 10.07 -9.14 -13.93
CA ASP A 81 10.88 -8.02 -13.44
C ASP A 81 9.99 -6.85 -13.03
N VAL A 82 9.68 -6.82 -11.75
CA VAL A 82 8.89 -5.75 -11.10
C VAL A 82 9.78 -4.75 -10.36
N GLU A 83 11.07 -4.71 -10.68
CA GLU A 83 12.08 -3.91 -9.99
C GLU A 83 12.10 -4.16 -8.46
N TRP A 84 12.05 -5.45 -8.09
CA TRP A 84 12.18 -5.84 -6.68
C TRP A 84 13.60 -5.58 -6.18
N GLU A 85 13.73 -4.79 -5.11
CA GLU A 85 14.98 -4.44 -4.47
C GLU A 85 14.91 -4.68 -2.96
N ALA A 86 15.57 -5.73 -2.47
CA ALA A 86 15.72 -6.02 -1.04
C ALA A 86 16.88 -5.18 -0.47
N LYS A 87 16.78 -3.86 -0.57
CA LYS A 87 17.86 -2.93 -0.24
C LYS A 87 17.91 -2.50 1.23
N GLY A 88 16.92 -2.90 2.01
CA GLY A 88 16.80 -2.50 3.42
C GLY A 88 16.28 -1.08 3.60
N GLY A 89 15.96 -0.75 4.86
CA GLY A 89 15.54 0.56 5.31
C GLY A 89 16.47 1.12 6.36
N LEU A 90 16.60 2.44 6.41
CA LEU A 90 17.37 3.15 7.42
C LEU A 90 16.53 4.27 8.02
N VAL A 91 16.16 4.13 9.28
CA VAL A 91 15.52 5.19 10.06
C VAL A 91 16.59 5.98 10.77
N VAL A 92 16.58 7.31 10.61
CA VAL A 92 17.59 8.19 11.21
C VAL A 92 16.96 9.22 12.14
N ALA A 93 17.63 9.53 13.22
CA ALA A 93 17.29 10.65 14.10
C ALA A 93 18.42 11.67 14.13
N LYS A 94 18.05 12.96 14.30
CA LYS A 94 18.97 14.10 14.43
C LYS A 94 18.87 14.77 15.81
N GLY A 95 18.07 14.20 16.68
CA GLY A 95 17.85 14.65 18.06
C GLY A 95 18.29 13.60 19.06
N GLU A 96 17.51 13.46 20.13
CA GLU A 96 17.75 12.43 21.15
C GLU A 96 17.58 11.02 20.58
N PRO A 97 18.52 10.10 20.82
CA PRO A 97 18.47 8.73 20.31
C PRO A 97 17.36 7.86 20.92
N GLU A 98 17.06 8.10 22.21
CA GLU A 98 16.24 7.21 23.04
C GLU A 98 14.85 6.88 22.44
N PRO A 99 14.08 7.82 21.88
CA PRO A 99 12.77 7.48 21.31
C PRO A 99 12.86 6.46 20.18
N LEU A 100 13.83 6.62 19.26
CA LEU A 100 14.03 5.71 18.15
C LEU A 100 14.55 4.34 18.61
N GLU A 101 15.49 4.31 19.56
CA GLU A 101 16.02 3.07 20.12
C GLU A 101 14.95 2.29 20.89
N LYS A 102 14.09 2.98 21.65
CA LYS A 102 12.95 2.38 22.32
C LYS A 102 11.97 1.78 21.33
N PHE A 103 11.62 2.50 20.27
CA PHE A 103 10.76 2.00 19.19
C PHE A 103 11.35 0.73 18.55
N ALA A 104 12.63 0.76 18.17
CA ALA A 104 13.31 -0.41 17.62
C ALA A 104 13.31 -1.60 18.59
N LYS A 105 13.38 -1.37 19.91
CA LYS A 105 13.27 -2.42 20.92
C LYS A 105 11.89 -3.07 20.90
N THR A 106 10.80 -2.27 20.88
CA THR A 106 9.44 -2.84 20.84
C THR A 106 9.18 -3.63 19.57
N GLN A 107 9.74 -3.19 18.44
CA GLN A 107 9.65 -3.93 17.18
C GLN A 107 10.42 -5.25 17.21
N ARG A 108 11.62 -5.30 17.80
CA ARG A 108 12.37 -6.55 17.99
C ARG A 108 11.59 -7.56 18.85
N GLU A 109 10.93 -7.08 19.91
CA GLU A 109 10.06 -7.92 20.74
C GLU A 109 8.86 -8.47 19.96
N ALA A 110 8.43 -7.78 18.92
CA ALA A 110 7.40 -8.22 17.97
C ALA A 110 7.93 -9.03 16.77
N GLY A 111 9.24 -9.34 16.73
CA GLY A 111 9.86 -10.21 15.74
C GLY A 111 10.42 -9.52 14.50
N VAL A 112 10.57 -8.19 14.51
CA VAL A 112 11.24 -7.42 13.45
C VAL A 112 12.76 -7.43 13.66
N ASP A 113 13.55 -7.63 12.60
CA ASP A 113 15.00 -7.43 12.65
C ASP A 113 15.31 -5.92 12.57
N ALA A 114 15.28 -5.25 13.73
CA ALA A 114 15.57 -3.83 13.90
C ALA A 114 16.91 -3.66 14.61
N ARG A 115 17.93 -3.21 13.88
CA ARG A 115 19.32 -3.11 14.35
C ARG A 115 19.69 -1.66 14.63
N VAL A 116 19.80 -1.28 15.89
CA VAL A 116 20.38 0.02 16.27
C VAL A 116 21.85 0.02 15.86
N ILE A 117 22.24 1.01 15.08
CA ILE A 117 23.60 1.17 14.57
C ILE A 117 24.18 2.55 14.93
N SER A 118 25.49 2.66 14.95
CA SER A 118 26.16 3.93 15.21
C SER A 118 26.01 4.88 14.02
N PRO A 119 26.17 6.21 14.24
CA PRO A 119 26.25 7.18 13.12
C PRO A 119 27.34 6.83 12.10
N ALA A 120 28.48 6.27 12.55
CA ALA A 120 29.58 5.86 11.67
C ALA A 120 29.12 4.74 10.71
N ASP A 121 28.47 3.70 11.24
CA ASP A 121 27.92 2.60 10.42
C ASP A 121 26.83 3.13 9.46
N ALA A 122 25.99 4.07 9.91
CA ALA A 122 24.99 4.70 9.05
C ALA A 122 25.63 5.48 7.88
N PHE A 123 26.79 6.12 8.09
CA PHE A 123 27.53 6.82 7.04
C PHE A 123 28.27 5.87 6.09
N GLU A 124 28.59 4.64 6.51
CA GLU A 124 29.09 3.59 5.61
C GLU A 124 27.97 3.07 4.70
N LEU A 125 26.77 2.89 5.26
CA LEU A 125 25.59 2.49 4.50
C LEU A 125 25.15 3.58 3.52
N GLU A 126 25.07 4.83 3.98
CA GLU A 126 24.63 6.00 3.22
C GLU A 126 25.68 7.13 3.30
N PRO A 127 26.69 7.12 2.41
CA PRO A 127 27.82 8.06 2.49
C PRO A 127 27.44 9.55 2.35
N LEU A 128 26.32 9.84 1.67
CA LEU A 128 25.83 11.21 1.43
C LEU A 128 24.87 11.71 2.50
N LEU A 129 24.62 10.91 3.55
CA LEU A 129 23.77 11.27 4.67
C LEU A 129 24.34 12.47 5.44
N THR A 130 23.46 13.33 5.95
CA THR A 130 23.86 14.46 6.81
C THR A 130 24.64 14.00 8.04
N ARG A 131 25.71 14.72 8.39
CA ARG A 131 26.52 14.44 9.59
C ARG A 131 25.83 14.83 10.91
N ALA A 132 24.62 15.39 10.84
CA ALA A 132 23.79 15.69 12.00
C ALA A 132 23.05 14.50 12.58
N VAL A 133 23.16 13.30 11.97
CA VAL A 133 22.54 12.07 12.50
C VAL A 133 23.21 11.68 13.83
N THR A 134 22.39 11.46 14.84
CA THR A 134 22.80 11.07 16.21
C THR A 134 22.65 9.57 16.47
N THR A 135 21.68 8.92 15.79
CA THR A 135 21.46 7.48 15.83
C THR A 135 20.72 7.03 14.60
N ALA A 136 20.82 5.74 14.28
CA ALA A 136 20.07 5.12 13.20
C ALA A 136 19.62 3.70 13.57
N VAL A 137 18.56 3.24 12.91
CA VAL A 137 18.12 1.85 12.98
C VAL A 137 18.06 1.30 11.56
N TYR A 138 18.76 0.21 11.32
CA TYR A 138 18.76 -0.51 10.06
C TYR A 138 17.77 -1.67 10.09
N TYR A 139 16.98 -1.79 9.03
CA TYR A 139 15.94 -2.79 8.84
C TYR A 139 16.24 -3.60 7.56
N PRO A 140 16.89 -4.75 7.67
CA PRO A 140 17.27 -5.55 6.49
C PRO A 140 16.09 -6.14 5.73
N ASP A 141 14.94 -6.29 6.38
CA ASP A 141 13.73 -6.84 5.76
C ASP A 141 12.94 -5.84 4.91
N ASP A 142 13.24 -4.55 5.01
CA ASP A 142 12.61 -3.56 4.16
C ASP A 142 13.04 -3.72 2.70
N ALA A 143 12.13 -3.47 1.80
CA ALA A 143 12.36 -3.61 0.37
C ALA A 143 11.58 -2.55 -0.42
N GLN A 144 11.85 -2.52 -1.71
CA GLN A 144 11.16 -1.68 -2.67
C GLN A 144 10.72 -2.50 -3.88
N VAL A 145 9.65 -2.07 -4.52
CA VAL A 145 9.15 -2.62 -5.79
C VAL A 145 8.57 -1.49 -6.62
N GLN A 146 8.59 -1.62 -7.95
CA GLN A 146 7.88 -0.65 -8.79
C GLN A 146 6.37 -0.96 -8.79
N PRO A 147 5.52 -0.07 -8.23
CA PRO A 147 4.13 -0.40 -7.92
C PRO A 147 3.28 -0.76 -9.12
N VAL A 148 3.45 -0.03 -10.23
CA VAL A 148 2.68 -0.26 -11.46
C VAL A 148 3.11 -1.57 -12.12
N LEU A 149 4.42 -1.87 -12.14
CA LEU A 149 4.92 -3.13 -12.68
C LEU A 149 4.40 -4.32 -11.86
N LEU A 150 4.43 -4.22 -10.52
CA LEU A 150 3.88 -5.26 -9.66
C LEU A 150 2.39 -5.52 -9.95
N ALA A 151 1.56 -4.47 -9.94
CA ALA A 151 0.13 -4.63 -10.17
C ALA A 151 -0.18 -5.19 -11.56
N THR A 152 0.52 -4.72 -12.59
CA THR A 152 0.32 -5.21 -13.97
C THR A 152 0.82 -6.64 -14.16
N ALA A 153 1.90 -7.04 -13.49
CA ALA A 153 2.40 -8.41 -13.50
C ALA A 153 1.44 -9.39 -12.82
N LEU A 154 0.84 -8.99 -11.68
CA LEU A 154 -0.20 -9.77 -11.01
C LEU A 154 -1.42 -9.96 -11.92
N LEU A 155 -1.87 -8.91 -12.61
CA LEU A 155 -2.98 -9.00 -13.56
C LEU A 155 -2.62 -9.84 -14.81
N ALA A 156 -1.36 -9.82 -15.25
CA ALA A 156 -0.90 -10.72 -16.31
C ALA A 156 -0.94 -12.18 -15.86
N ALA A 157 -0.63 -12.47 -14.59
CA ALA A 157 -0.75 -13.80 -14.03
C ALA A 157 -2.22 -14.28 -13.97
N VAL A 158 -3.18 -13.38 -13.67
CA VAL A 158 -4.62 -13.66 -13.75
C VAL A 158 -4.99 -14.07 -15.17
N ARG A 159 -4.60 -13.27 -16.18
CA ARG A 159 -4.87 -13.59 -17.59
C ARG A 159 -4.24 -14.92 -18.06
N ALA A 160 -3.02 -15.19 -17.62
CA ALA A 160 -2.32 -16.43 -17.95
C ALA A 160 -3.05 -17.69 -17.43
N ARG A 161 -3.88 -17.53 -16.37
CA ARG A 161 -4.73 -18.59 -15.80
C ARG A 161 -6.15 -18.59 -16.36
N GLY A 162 -6.45 -17.79 -17.39
CA GLY A 162 -7.77 -17.72 -18.02
C GLY A 162 -8.73 -16.67 -17.46
N GLY A 163 -8.32 -15.91 -16.43
CA GLY A 163 -9.11 -14.80 -15.91
C GLY A 163 -9.14 -13.59 -16.84
N GLU A 164 -10.14 -12.74 -16.66
CA GLU A 164 -10.32 -11.53 -17.48
C GLU A 164 -9.90 -10.27 -16.72
N VAL A 165 -9.39 -9.28 -17.46
CA VAL A 165 -9.12 -7.92 -16.94
C VAL A 165 -9.67 -6.90 -17.94
N ARG A 166 -10.70 -6.17 -17.52
CA ARG A 166 -11.45 -5.21 -18.34
C ARG A 166 -11.22 -3.80 -17.81
N ALA A 167 -10.44 -3.00 -18.52
CA ALA A 167 -10.24 -1.57 -18.26
C ALA A 167 -11.35 -0.74 -18.88
N GLY A 168 -11.61 0.45 -18.33
CA GLY A 168 -12.66 1.37 -18.81
C GLY A 168 -14.08 0.90 -18.48
N VAL A 169 -14.23 0.02 -17.47
CA VAL A 169 -15.53 -0.50 -17.02
C VAL A 169 -15.86 0.04 -15.64
N THR A 170 -16.84 0.91 -15.54
CA THR A 170 -17.29 1.50 -14.28
C THR A 170 -18.32 0.58 -13.61
N ALA A 171 -18.00 0.10 -12.41
CA ALA A 171 -18.98 -0.55 -11.53
C ALA A 171 -19.88 0.52 -10.89
N ILE A 172 -21.19 0.37 -11.01
CA ILE A 172 -22.20 1.30 -10.50
C ILE A 172 -22.76 0.79 -9.18
N ALA A 173 -23.16 -0.48 -9.13
CA ALA A 173 -23.79 -1.11 -7.98
C ALA A 173 -23.58 -2.63 -8.02
N VAL A 174 -24.01 -3.30 -6.97
CA VAL A 174 -24.07 -4.76 -6.91
C VAL A 174 -25.53 -5.20 -7.07
N ARG A 175 -25.78 -6.07 -8.04
CA ARG A 175 -27.10 -6.70 -8.21
C ARG A 175 -27.28 -7.80 -7.17
N GLN A 176 -28.42 -7.77 -6.51
CA GLN A 176 -28.79 -8.75 -5.51
C GLN A 176 -30.11 -9.44 -5.87
N LYS A 177 -30.21 -10.72 -5.53
CA LYS A 177 -31.44 -11.48 -5.55
C LYS A 177 -31.53 -12.29 -4.25
N ASP A 178 -32.68 -12.21 -3.59
CA ASP A 178 -32.92 -12.85 -2.28
C ASP A 178 -31.85 -12.49 -1.23
N GLY A 179 -31.39 -11.23 -1.25
CA GLY A 179 -30.35 -10.70 -0.34
C GLY A 179 -28.94 -11.17 -0.62
N ARG A 180 -28.68 -11.81 -1.75
CA ARG A 180 -27.34 -12.31 -2.14
C ARG A 180 -26.88 -11.70 -3.44
N VAL A 181 -25.59 -11.46 -3.57
CA VAL A 181 -24.95 -11.00 -4.81
C VAL A 181 -25.23 -11.97 -5.96
N THR A 182 -25.58 -11.39 -7.12
CA THR A 182 -25.76 -12.12 -8.41
C THR A 182 -25.05 -11.44 -9.57
N GLY A 183 -24.40 -10.31 -9.36
CA GLY A 183 -23.65 -9.63 -10.40
C GLY A 183 -23.24 -8.21 -10.03
N VAL A 184 -22.48 -7.59 -10.92
CA VAL A 184 -22.08 -6.16 -10.85
C VAL A 184 -22.79 -5.41 -11.97
N GLU A 185 -23.49 -4.34 -11.63
CA GLU A 185 -24.07 -3.40 -12.60
C GLU A 185 -22.98 -2.46 -13.11
N THR A 186 -22.87 -2.33 -14.41
CA THR A 186 -21.92 -1.44 -15.09
C THR A 186 -22.65 -0.58 -16.13
N GLU A 187 -21.99 0.46 -16.64
CA GLU A 187 -22.51 1.29 -17.73
C GLU A 187 -22.80 0.46 -19.01
N ALA A 188 -22.11 -0.66 -19.19
CA ALA A 188 -22.26 -1.55 -20.36
C ALA A 188 -23.23 -2.71 -20.13
N GLY A 189 -23.88 -2.79 -18.96
CA GLY A 189 -24.76 -3.88 -18.57
C GLY A 189 -24.29 -4.60 -17.32
N VAL A 190 -24.84 -5.78 -17.06
CA VAL A 190 -24.54 -6.59 -15.86
C VAL A 190 -23.47 -7.63 -16.17
N ILE A 191 -22.50 -7.73 -15.29
CA ILE A 191 -21.55 -8.85 -15.25
C ILE A 191 -22.05 -9.81 -14.17
N GLU A 192 -22.54 -10.99 -14.58
CA GLU A 192 -23.03 -12.02 -13.67
C GLU A 192 -21.86 -12.57 -12.84
N CYS A 193 -22.06 -12.79 -11.54
CA CYS A 193 -21.09 -13.41 -10.64
C CYS A 193 -21.74 -13.84 -9.33
N ASP A 194 -21.09 -14.73 -8.59
CA ASP A 194 -21.53 -15.21 -7.28
C ASP A 194 -20.97 -14.35 -6.13
N ALA A 195 -19.87 -13.63 -6.38
CA ALA A 195 -19.24 -12.76 -5.40
C ALA A 195 -18.57 -11.56 -6.04
N VAL A 196 -18.48 -10.47 -5.27
CA VAL A 196 -17.85 -9.21 -5.63
C VAL A 196 -16.81 -8.82 -4.57
N VAL A 197 -15.59 -8.49 -5.00
CA VAL A 197 -14.55 -7.94 -4.14
C VAL A 197 -14.44 -6.43 -4.40
N ASN A 198 -14.78 -5.62 -3.42
CA ASN A 198 -14.59 -4.18 -3.42
C ASN A 198 -13.11 -3.85 -3.10
N ALA A 199 -12.31 -3.63 -4.14
CA ALA A 199 -10.91 -3.19 -4.07
C ALA A 199 -10.73 -1.78 -4.66
N CYS A 200 -11.74 -0.92 -4.50
CA CYS A 200 -11.83 0.41 -5.10
C CYS A 200 -10.92 1.47 -4.43
N GLY A 201 -9.99 1.07 -3.55
CA GLY A 201 -9.09 1.99 -2.88
C GLY A 201 -9.84 3.10 -2.13
N PRO A 202 -9.51 4.40 -2.34
CA PRO A 202 -10.16 5.51 -1.64
C PRO A 202 -11.64 5.72 -2.04
N TRP A 203 -12.12 5.08 -3.09
CA TRP A 203 -13.54 5.08 -3.50
C TRP A 203 -14.34 3.89 -2.95
N ALA A 204 -13.70 3.03 -2.15
CA ALA A 204 -14.33 1.82 -1.63
C ALA A 204 -15.55 2.12 -0.71
N GLY A 205 -15.54 3.24 0.02
CA GLY A 205 -16.69 3.67 0.81
C GLY A 205 -17.91 3.99 -0.06
N SER A 206 -17.70 4.76 -1.15
CA SER A 206 -18.78 5.08 -2.08
C SER A 206 -19.34 3.85 -2.78
N PHE A 207 -18.46 2.96 -3.26
CA PHE A 207 -18.89 1.71 -3.88
C PHE A 207 -19.56 0.77 -2.86
N GLY A 208 -19.04 0.67 -1.64
CA GLY A 208 -19.65 -0.11 -0.56
C GLY A 208 -21.10 0.34 -0.27
N THR A 209 -21.33 1.66 -0.24
CA THR A 209 -22.69 2.23 -0.09
C THR A 209 -23.59 1.81 -1.27
N ALA A 210 -23.12 1.95 -2.50
CA ALA A 210 -23.88 1.55 -3.69
C ALA A 210 -24.13 0.03 -3.75
N ALA A 211 -23.25 -0.77 -3.15
CA ALA A 211 -23.36 -2.22 -3.04
C ALA A 211 -24.25 -2.69 -1.87
N GLY A 212 -24.75 -1.79 -1.01
CA GLY A 212 -25.56 -2.12 0.17
C GLY A 212 -24.75 -2.53 1.41
N GLY A 213 -23.41 -2.50 1.33
CA GLY A 213 -22.48 -2.77 2.43
C GLY A 213 -21.61 -1.53 2.72
N PRO A 214 -22.17 -0.43 3.31
CA PRO A 214 -21.42 0.80 3.55
C PRO A 214 -20.25 0.58 4.51
N ILE A 215 -19.09 1.15 4.15
CA ILE A 215 -17.87 1.17 4.96
C ILE A 215 -17.27 2.57 4.95
N GLU A 216 -16.66 2.98 6.06
CA GLU A 216 -16.01 4.28 6.15
C GLU A 216 -14.55 4.18 5.66
N ILE A 217 -14.35 4.52 4.40
CA ILE A 217 -13.03 4.68 3.78
C ILE A 217 -12.98 6.06 3.16
N LEU A 218 -11.98 6.85 3.57
CA LEU A 218 -11.84 8.26 3.19
C LEU A 218 -10.56 8.48 2.36
N PRO A 219 -10.54 9.45 1.46
CA PRO A 219 -9.30 9.83 0.77
C PRO A 219 -8.37 10.61 1.70
N ARG A 220 -7.09 10.20 1.77
CA ARG A 220 -6.02 10.91 2.46
C ARG A 220 -4.96 11.31 1.45
N ARG A 221 -4.92 12.61 1.10
CA ARG A 221 -4.03 13.16 0.07
C ARG A 221 -2.57 13.04 0.46
N GLY A 222 -1.70 12.71 -0.50
CA GLY A 222 -0.25 12.75 -0.36
C GLY A 222 0.41 13.26 -1.62
N MET A 223 1.58 13.88 -1.48
CA MET A 223 2.38 14.41 -2.58
C MET A 223 3.82 13.91 -2.50
N ILE A 224 4.45 13.77 -3.66
CA ILE A 224 5.82 13.28 -3.85
C ILE A 224 6.54 14.17 -4.87
N LEU A 225 7.83 14.41 -4.62
CA LEU A 225 8.77 15.00 -5.56
C LEU A 225 9.60 13.89 -6.22
N VAL A 226 9.93 14.07 -7.49
CA VAL A 226 10.81 13.18 -8.25
C VAL A 226 11.95 14.02 -8.84
N THR A 227 13.18 13.64 -8.56
CA THR A 227 14.37 14.33 -9.10
C THR A 227 14.64 13.94 -10.56
N ALA A 228 15.49 14.70 -11.23
CA ALA A 228 16.18 14.21 -12.41
C ALA A 228 16.98 12.93 -12.06
N PRO A 229 17.23 12.03 -13.03
CA PRO A 229 18.04 10.84 -12.79
C PRO A 229 19.47 11.20 -12.33
N LEU A 230 19.96 10.46 -11.36
CA LEU A 230 21.28 10.60 -10.75
C LEU A 230 22.03 9.27 -10.83
N PRO A 231 23.37 9.27 -10.75
CA PRO A 231 24.12 8.08 -10.37
C PRO A 231 23.63 7.55 -9.03
N GLU A 232 23.94 6.29 -8.70
CA GLU A 232 23.56 5.69 -7.41
C GLU A 232 24.06 6.56 -6.25
N CYS A 233 23.15 7.19 -5.54
CA CYS A 233 23.45 8.16 -4.48
C CYS A 233 22.68 7.91 -3.18
N VAL A 234 21.53 7.25 -3.24
CA VAL A 234 20.75 6.77 -2.11
C VAL A 234 20.58 5.26 -2.27
N ARG A 235 21.16 4.50 -1.36
CA ARG A 235 21.29 3.03 -1.50
C ARG A 235 20.18 2.26 -0.82
N HIS A 236 19.65 2.82 0.26
CA HIS A 236 18.57 2.26 1.07
C HIS A 236 17.34 3.14 0.99
N LYS A 237 16.26 2.69 1.58
CA LYS A 237 15.14 3.55 1.89
C LYS A 237 15.43 4.30 3.19
N VAL A 238 15.59 5.62 3.11
CA VAL A 238 15.96 6.45 4.27
C VAL A 238 14.81 7.35 4.68
N TYR A 239 14.48 7.35 5.96
CA TYR A 239 13.47 8.27 6.50
C TYR A 239 13.79 8.76 7.91
N ASP A 240 13.26 9.95 8.21
CA ASP A 240 13.38 10.57 9.53
C ASP A 240 12.50 9.82 10.54
N ALA A 241 12.96 9.74 11.78
CA ALA A 241 12.21 9.10 12.88
C ALA A 241 10.80 9.69 13.07
N ASP A 242 10.58 10.97 12.71
CA ASP A 242 9.27 11.62 12.73
C ASP A 242 8.24 10.93 11.78
N TYR A 243 8.70 10.14 10.83
CA TYR A 243 7.84 9.46 9.88
C TYR A 243 6.87 8.48 10.55
N VAL A 244 7.33 7.72 11.53
CA VAL A 244 6.51 6.71 12.25
C VAL A 244 5.31 7.38 12.93
N GLY A 245 5.54 8.46 13.68
CA GLY A 245 4.46 9.22 14.30
C GLY A 245 3.47 9.83 13.30
N ALA A 246 3.95 10.27 12.14
CA ALA A 246 3.08 10.81 11.08
C ALA A 246 2.22 9.72 10.40
N VAL A 247 2.72 8.48 10.29
CA VAL A 247 1.95 7.35 9.74
C VAL A 247 0.78 7.00 10.65
N GLY A 248 1.04 6.88 11.95
CA GLY A 248 0.02 6.53 12.95
C GLY A 248 -0.94 7.67 13.34
N SER A 249 -0.72 8.90 12.83
CA SER A 249 -1.58 10.02 13.22
C SER A 249 -2.93 10.01 12.51
N GLY A 250 -4.00 10.14 13.29
CA GLY A 250 -5.37 10.33 12.82
C GLY A 250 -5.73 11.78 12.47
N ASP A 251 -4.78 12.75 12.56
CA ASP A 251 -5.07 14.14 12.31
C ASP A 251 -5.49 14.40 10.85
N ALA A 252 -6.45 15.31 10.68
CA ALA A 252 -6.91 15.73 9.35
C ALA A 252 -5.97 16.74 8.70
N ASP A 253 -5.26 17.53 9.52
CA ASP A 253 -4.37 18.59 9.09
C ASP A 253 -3.13 18.06 8.35
N LEU A 254 -2.50 18.97 7.61
CA LEU A 254 -1.30 18.64 6.86
C LEU A 254 -0.17 18.16 7.76
N GLN A 255 0.29 16.96 7.49
CA GLN A 255 1.51 16.39 8.05
C GLN A 255 2.52 16.13 6.96
N THR A 256 3.79 16.41 7.24
CA THR A 256 4.91 16.12 6.35
C THR A 256 5.99 15.37 7.10
N SER A 257 6.52 14.33 6.49
CA SER A 257 7.66 13.57 6.99
C SER A 257 8.63 13.30 5.85
N THR A 258 9.86 12.92 6.15
CA THR A 258 10.86 12.69 5.12
C THR A 258 11.00 11.21 4.83
N VAL A 259 10.82 10.85 3.55
CA VAL A 259 11.20 9.57 2.97
C VAL A 259 12.00 9.88 1.72
N VAL A 260 13.16 9.28 1.58
CA VAL A 260 14.03 9.45 0.40
C VAL A 260 14.46 8.07 -0.07
N GLU A 261 14.25 7.78 -1.35
CA GLU A 261 14.67 6.52 -1.96
C GLU A 261 15.04 6.70 -3.42
N SER A 262 16.02 5.95 -3.91
CA SER A 262 16.31 5.86 -5.34
C SER A 262 15.51 4.77 -6.01
N THR A 263 15.15 5.00 -7.27
CA THR A 263 14.63 3.97 -8.16
C THR A 263 15.77 3.36 -8.98
N ARG A 264 15.53 2.19 -9.58
CA ARG A 264 16.49 1.56 -10.50
C ARG A 264 16.83 2.46 -11.71
N ALA A 265 15.92 3.35 -12.10
CA ALA A 265 16.13 4.33 -13.16
C ALA A 265 17.00 5.54 -12.73
N GLY A 266 17.44 5.60 -11.47
CA GLY A 266 18.27 6.66 -10.92
C GLY A 266 17.50 7.90 -10.43
N THR A 267 16.19 7.97 -10.58
CA THR A 267 15.41 9.07 -9.97
C THR A 267 15.32 8.87 -8.46
N VAL A 268 15.37 9.98 -7.70
CA VAL A 268 15.13 9.95 -6.26
C VAL A 268 13.70 10.40 -6.02
N LEU A 269 12.94 9.56 -5.31
CA LEU A 269 11.61 9.87 -4.81
C LEU A 269 11.72 10.50 -3.44
N ILE A 270 11.00 11.60 -3.23
CA ILE A 270 11.01 12.36 -1.98
C ILE A 270 9.57 12.51 -1.51
N GLY A 271 9.22 11.83 -0.44
CA GLY A 271 7.94 11.87 0.24
C GLY A 271 8.12 12.29 1.71
N SER A 272 7.07 12.32 2.45
CA SER A 272 5.69 12.24 2.05
C SER A 272 4.86 13.28 2.77
N SER A 273 3.71 13.62 2.23
CA SER A 273 2.71 14.41 2.95
C SER A 273 1.43 13.61 3.18
N ARG A 274 0.63 14.03 4.17
CA ARG A 274 -0.67 13.46 4.52
C ARG A 274 -1.64 14.57 4.89
N GLU A 275 -2.84 14.56 4.31
CA GLU A 275 -3.88 15.56 4.57
C GLU A 275 -5.26 14.99 4.20
N ARG A 276 -6.29 15.22 5.02
CA ARG A 276 -7.68 14.81 4.70
C ARG A 276 -8.47 16.01 4.19
N ILE A 277 -8.45 16.20 2.90
CA ILE A 277 -9.10 17.31 2.16
C ILE A 277 -10.07 16.82 1.07
N GLY A 278 -10.62 15.62 1.26
CA GLY A 278 -11.42 14.99 0.22
C GLY A 278 -10.58 14.62 -1.00
N PHE A 279 -11.19 14.68 -2.18
CA PHE A 279 -10.55 14.39 -3.46
C PHE A 279 -9.98 15.65 -4.13
N ASP A 280 -9.50 16.64 -3.36
CA ASP A 280 -8.76 17.79 -3.91
C ASP A 280 -7.39 17.33 -4.42
N ASP A 281 -7.18 17.34 -5.73
CA ASP A 281 -5.97 16.93 -6.43
C ASP A 281 -5.00 18.08 -6.76
N ALA A 282 -5.33 19.30 -6.33
CA ALA A 282 -4.52 20.48 -6.60
C ALA A 282 -3.09 20.31 -6.08
N VAL A 283 -2.12 20.79 -6.87
CA VAL A 283 -0.70 20.81 -6.48
C VAL A 283 -0.46 21.94 -5.50
N LYS A 284 -0.07 21.62 -4.26
CA LYS A 284 0.20 22.59 -3.20
C LYS A 284 1.71 22.87 -3.11
N VAL A 285 2.15 23.97 -3.71
CA VAL A 285 3.58 24.34 -3.79
C VAL A 285 4.24 24.47 -2.41
N HIS A 286 3.52 24.95 -1.40
CA HIS A 286 4.06 25.06 -0.04
C HIS A 286 4.37 23.68 0.57
N VAL A 287 3.57 22.65 0.26
CA VAL A 287 3.82 21.25 0.68
C VAL A 287 5.08 20.73 0.00
N LEU A 288 5.22 20.94 -1.32
CA LEU A 288 6.40 20.49 -2.07
C LEU A 288 7.68 21.16 -1.56
N ARG A 289 7.62 22.45 -1.23
CA ARG A 289 8.75 23.18 -0.64
C ARG A 289 9.15 22.59 0.71
N GLU A 290 8.19 22.22 1.54
CA GLU A 290 8.46 21.62 2.85
C GLU A 290 9.07 20.22 2.71
N LEU A 291 8.58 19.40 1.78
CA LEU A 291 9.18 18.09 1.48
C LEU A 291 10.63 18.24 1.02
N ALA A 292 10.89 19.15 0.07
CA ALA A 292 12.25 19.41 -0.41
C ALA A 292 13.18 19.87 0.72
N ARG A 293 12.72 20.82 1.56
CA ARG A 293 13.49 21.34 2.69
C ARG A 293 13.86 20.22 3.68
N LYS A 294 12.92 19.34 4.00
CA LYS A 294 13.15 18.20 4.91
C LYS A 294 14.11 17.20 4.31
N ALA A 295 13.97 16.88 3.01
CA ALA A 295 14.86 15.95 2.30
C ALA A 295 16.32 16.46 2.26
N VAL A 296 16.52 17.75 1.99
CA VAL A 296 17.84 18.40 2.07
C VAL A 296 18.42 18.31 3.49
N GLY A 297 17.59 18.33 4.52
CA GLY A 297 18.00 18.11 5.91
C GLY A 297 18.51 16.71 6.22
N ILE A 298 18.19 15.71 5.37
CA ILE A 298 18.69 14.33 5.47
C ILE A 298 19.84 14.10 4.48
N PHE A 299 19.67 14.55 3.25
CA PHE A 299 20.65 14.45 2.18
C PHE A 299 20.98 15.83 1.61
N PRO A 300 22.00 16.54 2.15
CA PRO A 300 22.32 17.91 1.74
C PRO A 300 22.59 18.10 0.26
N PHE A 301 23.12 17.08 -0.45
CA PHE A 301 23.38 17.14 -1.88
C PHE A 301 22.11 17.37 -2.74
N LEU A 302 20.92 17.04 -2.21
CA LEU A 302 19.66 17.26 -2.91
C LEU A 302 19.32 18.75 -3.12
N ALA A 303 20.01 19.66 -2.43
CA ALA A 303 19.83 21.11 -2.62
C ALA A 303 20.14 21.57 -4.06
N ASP A 304 21.06 20.89 -4.73
CA ASP A 304 21.52 21.22 -6.09
C ASP A 304 20.89 20.33 -7.18
N VAL A 305 19.96 19.44 -6.78
CA VAL A 305 19.36 18.47 -7.72
C VAL A 305 18.03 19.00 -8.26
N PRO A 306 17.85 19.10 -9.58
CA PRO A 306 16.59 19.53 -10.17
C PRO A 306 15.44 18.54 -9.88
N VAL A 307 14.27 19.08 -9.54
CA VAL A 307 13.01 18.33 -9.53
C VAL A 307 12.49 18.23 -10.96
N MET A 308 12.33 17.00 -11.45
CA MET A 308 11.83 16.73 -12.80
C MET A 308 10.31 16.78 -12.86
N ARG A 309 9.63 16.24 -11.85
CA ARG A 309 8.17 16.22 -11.73
C ARG A 309 7.70 16.10 -10.29
N THR A 310 6.43 16.36 -10.11
CA THR A 310 5.71 16.05 -8.87
C THR A 310 4.41 15.34 -9.21
N TYR A 311 3.94 14.51 -8.32
CA TYR A 311 2.63 13.88 -8.39
C TYR A 311 2.05 13.70 -7.00
N GLY A 312 0.80 13.33 -6.94
CA GLY A 312 0.15 13.00 -5.69
C GLY A 312 -1.01 12.05 -5.91
N GLY A 313 -1.46 11.44 -4.82
CA GLY A 313 -2.54 10.47 -4.84
C GLY A 313 -3.34 10.49 -3.55
N PHE A 314 -4.36 9.66 -3.52
CA PHE A 314 -5.27 9.53 -2.40
C PHE A 314 -5.09 8.14 -1.78
N ARG A 315 -4.63 8.09 -0.53
CA ARG A 315 -4.56 6.85 0.24
C ARG A 315 -5.96 6.48 0.73
N PRO A 316 -6.36 5.20 0.71
CA PRO A 316 -7.60 4.73 1.31
C PRO A 316 -7.45 4.68 2.84
N TYR A 317 -7.84 5.76 3.51
CA TYR A 317 -7.76 5.90 4.96
C TYR A 317 -8.94 5.19 5.62
N ALA A 318 -8.66 4.30 6.57
CA ALA A 318 -9.62 3.73 7.51
C ALA A 318 -9.47 4.41 8.87
N PRO A 319 -10.57 4.74 9.60
CA PRO A 319 -10.49 5.52 10.84
C PRO A 319 -9.64 4.91 11.95
N ASP A 320 -9.49 3.59 11.95
CA ASP A 320 -8.66 2.83 12.90
C ASP A 320 -7.29 2.43 12.35
N HIS A 321 -6.91 2.95 11.18
CA HIS A 321 -5.65 2.65 10.49
C HIS A 321 -5.43 1.18 10.12
N LEU A 322 -6.47 0.34 10.14
CA LEU A 322 -6.36 -1.06 9.77
C LEU A 322 -7.06 -1.35 8.44
N PRO A 323 -6.49 -2.20 7.58
CA PRO A 323 -7.16 -2.65 6.38
C PRO A 323 -8.50 -3.32 6.67
N VAL A 324 -9.42 -3.25 5.70
CA VAL A 324 -10.70 -3.95 5.70
C VAL A 324 -10.57 -5.13 4.77
N ILE A 325 -10.56 -6.36 5.31
CA ILE A 325 -10.32 -7.57 4.52
C ILE A 325 -11.32 -8.65 4.95
N GLY A 326 -12.17 -9.09 4.02
CA GLY A 326 -13.08 -10.20 4.28
C GLY A 326 -14.51 -9.99 3.77
N PRO A 327 -15.42 -10.93 4.11
CA PRO A 327 -16.82 -10.88 3.69
C PRO A 327 -17.60 -9.79 4.44
N ASP A 328 -18.54 -9.15 3.76
CA ASP A 328 -19.52 -8.29 4.39
C ASP A 328 -20.66 -9.14 4.95
N PRO A 329 -20.86 -9.19 6.28
CA PRO A 329 -21.91 -10.00 6.88
C PRO A 329 -23.32 -9.52 6.55
N ARG A 330 -23.47 -8.27 6.07
CA ARG A 330 -24.77 -7.66 5.72
C ARG A 330 -25.20 -8.00 4.31
N VAL A 331 -24.25 -8.29 3.41
CA VAL A 331 -24.49 -8.57 2.00
C VAL A 331 -23.74 -9.84 1.57
N PRO A 332 -24.36 -11.03 1.71
CA PRO A 332 -23.79 -12.31 1.29
C PRO A 332 -23.30 -12.29 -0.16
N GLY A 333 -22.02 -12.54 -0.36
CA GLY A 333 -21.33 -12.46 -1.64
C GLY A 333 -20.58 -11.15 -1.89
N LEU A 334 -20.74 -10.11 -1.04
CA LEU A 334 -19.89 -8.92 -1.07
C LEU A 334 -18.68 -9.13 -0.16
N TRP A 335 -17.50 -8.76 -0.67
CA TRP A 335 -16.21 -8.81 0.02
C TRP A 335 -15.52 -7.47 -0.08
N HIS A 336 -14.68 -7.14 0.87
CA HIS A 336 -13.89 -5.92 0.86
C HIS A 336 -12.39 -6.24 0.97
N ALA A 337 -11.56 -5.49 0.24
CA ALA A 337 -10.10 -5.47 0.34
C ALA A 337 -9.62 -4.03 0.13
N THR A 338 -9.57 -3.22 1.18
CA THR A 338 -9.30 -1.78 1.11
C THR A 338 -8.79 -1.23 2.45
N GLY A 339 -8.61 0.08 2.56
CA GLY A 339 -8.22 0.72 3.83
C GLY A 339 -6.73 0.61 4.18
N HIS A 340 -5.88 0.21 3.25
CA HIS A 340 -4.44 -0.05 3.47
C HIS A 340 -3.60 1.23 3.57
N GLU A 341 -4.17 2.40 3.47
CA GLU A 341 -3.48 3.70 3.46
C GLU A 341 -2.22 3.73 2.55
N GLY A 342 -1.07 4.11 3.11
CA GLY A 342 0.21 4.14 2.40
C GLY A 342 0.93 2.79 2.32
N ALA A 343 0.47 1.79 3.07
CA ALA A 343 1.12 0.49 3.18
C ALA A 343 0.65 -0.56 2.15
N GLY A 344 -0.37 -0.22 1.32
CA GLY A 344 -1.05 -1.18 0.44
C GLY A 344 -0.14 -1.99 -0.47
N ILE A 345 0.95 -1.41 -0.97
CA ILE A 345 1.91 -2.11 -1.83
C ILE A 345 2.60 -3.22 -1.02
N GLY A 346 3.11 -2.89 0.15
CA GLY A 346 3.78 -3.84 1.04
C GLY A 346 2.84 -4.91 1.61
N LEU A 347 1.55 -4.59 1.80
CA LEU A 347 0.57 -5.50 2.39
C LEU A 347 -0.18 -6.37 1.36
N ALA A 348 -0.05 -6.08 0.06
CA ALA A 348 -0.87 -6.68 -0.98
C ALA A 348 -0.78 -8.22 -1.05
N PRO A 349 0.40 -8.88 -1.00
CA PRO A 349 0.48 -10.33 -1.04
C PRO A 349 -0.28 -11.04 0.08
N ALA A 350 -0.06 -10.64 1.35
CA ALA A 350 -0.78 -11.26 2.47
C ALA A 350 -2.27 -10.93 2.47
N THR A 351 -2.67 -9.74 1.99
CA THR A 351 -4.08 -9.38 1.80
C THR A 351 -4.76 -10.32 0.80
N GLY A 352 -4.14 -10.54 -0.36
CA GLY A 352 -4.67 -11.46 -1.37
C GLY A 352 -4.78 -12.88 -0.85
N ARG A 353 -3.75 -13.36 -0.14
CA ARG A 353 -3.74 -14.67 0.49
C ARG A 353 -4.83 -14.80 1.56
N LEU A 354 -4.93 -13.86 2.49
CA LEU A 354 -5.92 -13.88 3.57
C LEU A 354 -7.35 -13.89 3.01
N LEU A 355 -7.64 -12.99 2.06
CA LEU A 355 -8.96 -12.95 1.42
C LEU A 355 -9.28 -14.27 0.75
N THR A 356 -8.33 -14.86 0.02
CA THR A 356 -8.53 -16.13 -0.68
C THR A 356 -8.76 -17.30 0.31
N GLU A 357 -7.97 -17.38 1.38
CA GLU A 357 -8.13 -18.42 2.42
C GLU A 357 -9.53 -18.37 3.04
N LEU A 358 -10.01 -17.16 3.37
CA LEU A 358 -11.36 -16.93 3.88
C LEU A 358 -12.44 -17.30 2.83
N PHE A 359 -12.19 -16.97 1.55
CA PHE A 359 -13.13 -17.21 0.46
C PHE A 359 -13.34 -18.69 0.17
N ILE A 360 -12.26 -19.47 0.14
CA ILE A 360 -12.33 -20.92 -0.10
C ILE A 360 -12.57 -21.75 1.17
N GLY A 361 -12.67 -21.09 2.34
CA GLY A 361 -13.01 -21.75 3.61
C GLY A 361 -11.90 -22.60 4.22
N VAL A 362 -10.62 -22.27 3.95
CA VAL A 362 -9.48 -22.91 4.61
C VAL A 362 -9.00 -22.07 5.82
N PRO A 363 -8.31 -22.68 6.79
CA PRO A 363 -7.76 -21.93 7.92
C PRO A 363 -6.85 -20.79 7.46
N PRO A 364 -7.10 -19.53 7.89
CA PRO A 364 -6.29 -18.41 7.48
C PRO A 364 -4.89 -18.46 8.11
N HIS A 365 -3.89 -17.96 7.39
CA HIS A 365 -2.47 -17.94 7.84
C HIS A 365 -2.20 -16.96 8.97
N LEU A 366 -3.14 -16.07 9.26
CA LEU A 366 -3.12 -15.12 10.40
C LEU A 366 -4.55 -14.87 10.89
N ASP A 367 -4.68 -14.30 12.11
CA ASP A 367 -5.97 -13.94 12.67
C ASP A 367 -6.66 -12.85 11.83
N PRO A 368 -7.83 -13.13 11.21
CA PRO A 368 -8.57 -12.15 10.41
C PRO A 368 -9.36 -11.14 11.25
N SER A 369 -9.55 -11.40 12.55
CA SER A 369 -10.46 -10.63 13.42
C SER A 369 -10.20 -9.13 13.41
N PRO A 370 -8.95 -8.63 13.44
CA PRO A 370 -8.68 -7.20 13.40
C PRO A 370 -9.07 -6.53 12.07
N PHE A 371 -9.21 -7.30 10.98
CA PHE A 371 -9.47 -6.79 9.63
C PHE A 371 -10.93 -6.92 9.20
N ARG A 372 -11.80 -7.43 10.06
CA ARG A 372 -13.21 -7.67 9.74
C ARG A 372 -13.93 -6.41 9.28
N VAL A 373 -14.90 -6.61 8.38
CA VAL A 373 -15.71 -5.54 7.78
C VAL A 373 -16.66 -4.90 8.80
N ASP A 374 -17.18 -5.68 9.74
CA ASP A 374 -18.20 -5.27 10.72
C ASP A 374 -17.63 -4.67 12.01
N ARG A 375 -16.34 -4.34 12.05
CA ARG A 375 -15.77 -3.66 13.21
C ARG A 375 -16.27 -2.21 13.33
N PRO A 376 -16.54 -1.71 14.57
CA PRO A 376 -17.20 -0.42 14.78
C PRO A 376 -16.56 0.78 14.07
N ALA A 377 -15.24 0.82 14.00
CA ALA A 377 -14.52 1.91 13.36
C ALA A 377 -14.80 2.04 11.84
N VAL A 378 -15.24 0.95 11.20
CA VAL A 378 -15.43 0.90 9.74
C VAL A 378 -16.90 1.04 9.35
N VAL A 379 -17.83 0.47 10.13
CA VAL A 379 -19.26 0.50 9.79
C VAL A 379 -19.98 1.75 10.29
N GLY A 380 -19.28 2.63 11.03
CA GLY A 380 -19.88 3.77 11.70
C GLY A 380 -20.71 3.35 12.92
N VAL A 381 -20.75 4.19 13.94
CA VAL A 381 -21.73 4.03 15.04
C VAL A 381 -23.03 4.62 14.50
N SER A 382 -23.98 3.76 14.14
CA SER A 382 -25.35 4.16 13.80
C SER A 382 -26.09 4.70 15.02
#